data_757dc77d6131cdcc04e54a761bb2f44a
#
_entry.id   757dc77d6131cdcc04e54a761bb2f44a
#
_cell.length_a   1.000
_cell.length_b   1.000
_cell.length_c   1.000
_cell.angle_alpha   90.00
_cell.angle_beta   90.00
_cell.angle_gamma   90.00
#
_symmetry.space_group_name_H-M   'P 1'
#
loop_
_entity.id
_entity.type
_entity.pdbx_description
1 polymer ?
#
loop_
_entity_poly.entity_id
_entity_poly.type
_entity_poly.pdbx_seq_one_letter_code
_entity_poly.pdbx_strand_id
1 'polypeptide(L)'
;MRLLLAILVSICLVPCHAADAWLTVAGADGPGKGKRVVLVSGDEEYRSEEALTQLAKILAARHGFDCTVLYAIDPATGEISPNTSDNIPGLEALRTADLMVIATRFRKLPDAQMKEIDDYLKSGRPVVGLRTATHAFNLPAESAYHHYSWNQQAARMPQGFGRQVLGETWVAHHGAHGKESTRGIVAPGASGHPILRGIADGDIWGPTDVYTVRLPLPEGCETLVLGQVLTGMEPGTPPVAGAKNEPMMPIAWTKHYAVEGGPRGRVFTTTMGSSSDLAAAGTRRLLVNACYWALGMEDAIAASSNVDVVGTFTPSPFRNNGYVKGVKPADLR
;
A
#
# COMPACT_ATOMS: atom_id res chain seq x y z
N MET A 1 -9.46 23.10 -70.16
CA MET A 1 -10.24 22.46 -69.09
C MET A 1 -9.26 21.67 -68.25
N ARG A 2 -8.80 22.23 -67.11
CA ARG A 2 -7.81 21.61 -66.23
C ARG A 2 -8.56 20.99 -65.05
N LEU A 3 -8.45 19.66 -64.92
CA LEU A 3 -9.00 18.88 -63.79
C LEU A 3 -8.05 19.04 -62.59
N LEU A 4 -8.56 19.63 -61.50
CA LEU A 4 -7.89 19.60 -60.19
C LEU A 4 -8.26 18.33 -59.47
N LEU A 5 -7.24 17.48 -59.23
CA LEU A 5 -7.39 16.26 -58.39
C LEU A 5 -7.17 16.65 -56.94
N ALA A 6 -8.22 16.65 -56.13
CA ALA A 6 -8.10 16.87 -54.69
C ALA A 6 -7.74 15.52 -54.01
N ILE A 7 -6.54 15.46 -53.41
CA ILE A 7 -6.10 14.32 -52.61
C ILE A 7 -6.63 14.54 -51.20
N LEU A 8 -7.60 13.74 -50.77
CA LEU A 8 -8.05 13.64 -49.37
C LEU A 8 -7.01 12.82 -48.57
N VAL A 9 -6.24 13.50 -47.73
CA VAL A 9 -5.39 12.83 -46.74
C VAL A 9 -6.27 12.50 -45.55
N SER A 10 -6.62 11.22 -45.42
CA SER A 10 -7.32 10.68 -44.24
C SER A 10 -6.30 10.55 -43.10
N ILE A 11 -6.35 11.45 -42.12
CA ILE A 11 -5.57 11.33 -40.89
C ILE A 11 -6.26 10.27 -40.04
N CYS A 12 -5.72 9.05 -40.01
CA CYS A 12 -6.08 8.03 -39.02
C CYS A 12 -5.59 8.52 -37.65
N LEU A 13 -6.48 9.08 -36.86
CA LEU A 13 -6.26 9.24 -35.42
C LEU A 13 -6.24 7.82 -34.81
N VAL A 14 -5.05 7.28 -34.56
CA VAL A 14 -4.86 6.09 -33.75
C VAL A 14 -5.30 6.49 -32.33
N PRO A 15 -6.32 5.85 -31.72
CA PRO A 15 -6.67 6.15 -30.34
C PRO A 15 -5.47 5.79 -29.47
N CYS A 16 -4.91 6.78 -28.80
CA CYS A 16 -3.93 6.56 -27.74
C CYS A 16 -4.62 5.69 -26.67
N HIS A 17 -4.22 4.43 -26.58
CA HIS A 17 -4.80 3.49 -25.62
C HIS A 17 -4.43 3.94 -24.22
N ALA A 18 -5.45 4.22 -23.39
CA ALA A 18 -5.32 4.45 -21.94
C ALA A 18 -4.70 3.25 -21.19
N ALA A 19 -4.33 2.19 -21.90
CA ALA A 19 -3.78 0.94 -21.36
C ALA A 19 -2.37 1.04 -20.77
N ASP A 20 -1.69 2.18 -20.93
CA ASP A 20 -0.31 2.35 -20.49
C ASP A 20 -0.16 3.14 -19.18
N ALA A 21 -1.26 3.58 -18.56
CA ALA A 21 -1.22 4.40 -17.33
C ALA A 21 -1.16 3.56 -16.03
N TRP A 22 -1.30 2.24 -16.11
CA TRP A 22 -1.23 1.29 -14.98
C TRP A 22 -0.73 -0.08 -15.43
N LEU A 23 -0.35 -0.90 -14.46
CA LEU A 23 0.08 -2.29 -14.70
C LEU A 23 -1.06 -3.24 -14.34
N THR A 24 -1.40 -4.15 -15.26
CA THR A 24 -2.28 -5.29 -14.98
C THR A 24 -1.47 -6.58 -15.01
N VAL A 25 -1.62 -7.41 -13.96
CA VAL A 25 -0.98 -8.72 -13.84
C VAL A 25 -2.09 -9.76 -13.66
N ALA A 26 -2.29 -10.59 -14.67
CA ALA A 26 -3.29 -11.66 -14.62
C ALA A 26 -2.88 -12.74 -13.61
N GLY A 27 -3.83 -13.20 -12.84
CA GLY A 27 -3.65 -14.29 -11.88
C GLY A 27 -3.39 -15.63 -12.58
N ALA A 28 -2.38 -16.36 -12.10
CA ALA A 28 -2.21 -17.78 -12.42
C ALA A 28 -3.28 -18.63 -11.72
N ASP A 29 -3.17 -19.97 -11.81
CA ASP A 29 -4.00 -20.82 -10.97
C ASP A 29 -3.59 -20.69 -9.49
N GLY A 30 -4.60 -20.57 -8.61
CA GLY A 30 -4.36 -20.40 -7.18
C GLY A 30 -5.64 -20.10 -6.43
N PRO A 31 -5.56 -20.05 -5.07
CA PRO A 31 -6.73 -19.79 -4.23
C PRO A 31 -7.39 -18.42 -4.47
N GLY A 32 -6.62 -17.45 -4.98
CA GLY A 32 -7.10 -16.10 -5.28
C GLY A 32 -7.82 -15.95 -6.62
N LYS A 33 -7.98 -17.04 -7.38
CA LYS A 33 -8.59 -17.01 -8.73
C LYS A 33 -9.97 -16.35 -8.72
N GLY A 34 -10.15 -15.37 -9.61
CA GLY A 34 -11.37 -14.59 -9.72
C GLY A 34 -11.53 -13.46 -8.71
N LYS A 35 -10.55 -13.25 -7.84
CA LYS A 35 -10.46 -12.08 -6.94
C LYS A 35 -9.60 -10.98 -7.53
N ARG A 36 -10.09 -9.75 -7.50
CA ARG A 36 -9.44 -8.56 -8.04
C ARG A 36 -8.84 -7.71 -6.94
N VAL A 37 -7.53 -7.48 -7.01
CA VAL A 37 -6.78 -6.65 -6.07
C VAL A 37 -6.30 -5.41 -6.80
N VAL A 38 -6.69 -4.23 -6.33
CA VAL A 38 -6.18 -2.96 -6.83
C VAL A 38 -5.16 -2.40 -5.83
N LEU A 39 -3.94 -2.15 -6.32
CA LEU A 39 -2.83 -1.65 -5.52
C LEU A 39 -2.55 -0.19 -5.90
N VAL A 40 -2.70 0.72 -4.96
CA VAL A 40 -2.62 2.18 -5.19
C VAL A 40 -1.29 2.70 -4.66
N SER A 41 -0.38 3.06 -5.57
CA SER A 41 0.97 3.55 -5.29
C SER A 41 1.07 5.07 -5.48
N GLY A 42 1.67 5.76 -4.53
CA GLY A 42 1.89 7.20 -4.61
C GLY A 42 2.69 7.71 -3.40
N ASP A 43 3.93 7.28 -3.27
CA ASP A 43 4.81 7.61 -2.13
C ASP A 43 6.19 7.99 -2.67
N GLU A 44 6.57 9.24 -2.50
CA GLU A 44 7.81 9.82 -3.00
C GLU A 44 9.05 9.50 -2.12
N GLU A 45 8.88 8.67 -1.08
CA GLU A 45 9.97 8.35 -0.15
C GLU A 45 10.32 6.87 -0.11
N TYR A 46 9.32 5.99 0.03
CA TYR A 46 9.53 4.56 0.34
C TYR A 46 9.40 3.62 -0.84
N ARG A 47 9.40 4.15 -2.06
CA ARG A 47 9.43 3.36 -3.30
C ARG A 47 8.22 2.43 -3.42
N SER A 48 7.03 2.97 -3.14
CA SER A 48 5.78 2.19 -3.23
C SER A 48 5.54 1.63 -4.63
N GLU A 49 6.04 2.28 -5.68
CA GLU A 49 5.98 1.80 -7.07
C GLU A 49 6.70 0.46 -7.27
N GLU A 50 7.83 0.26 -6.58
CA GLU A 50 8.55 -1.01 -6.60
C GLU A 50 7.88 -2.05 -5.70
N ALA A 51 7.52 -1.64 -4.47
CA ALA A 51 6.93 -2.52 -3.46
C ALA A 51 5.60 -3.12 -3.94
N LEU A 52 4.68 -2.29 -4.41
CA LEU A 52 3.35 -2.75 -4.83
C LEU A 52 3.39 -3.52 -6.15
N THR A 53 4.32 -3.18 -7.07
CA THR A 53 4.57 -3.98 -8.27
C THR A 53 5.02 -5.38 -7.92
N GLN A 54 5.99 -5.52 -7.00
CA GLN A 54 6.47 -6.83 -6.57
C GLN A 54 5.38 -7.61 -5.82
N LEU A 55 4.63 -6.96 -4.94
CA LEU A 55 3.51 -7.60 -4.24
C LEU A 55 2.45 -8.09 -5.22
N ALA A 56 2.09 -7.28 -6.22
CA ALA A 56 1.12 -7.68 -7.26
C ALA A 56 1.61 -8.90 -8.05
N LYS A 57 2.89 -8.94 -8.44
CA LYS A 57 3.48 -10.10 -9.13
C LYS A 57 3.45 -11.36 -8.27
N ILE A 58 3.73 -11.26 -6.96
CA ILE A 58 3.63 -12.39 -6.03
C ILE A 58 2.17 -12.85 -5.90
N LEU A 59 1.24 -11.94 -5.64
CA LEU A 59 -0.19 -12.25 -5.52
C LEU A 59 -0.75 -12.90 -6.79
N ALA A 60 -0.36 -12.42 -7.96
CA ALA A 60 -0.82 -12.98 -9.22
C ALA A 60 -0.17 -14.33 -9.53
N ALA A 61 1.16 -14.39 -9.55
CA ALA A 61 1.87 -15.58 -10.04
C ALA A 61 1.86 -16.74 -9.04
N ARG A 62 1.80 -16.48 -7.71
CA ARG A 62 1.89 -17.51 -6.67
C ARG A 62 0.54 -17.83 -6.03
N HIS A 63 -0.41 -16.90 -6.13
CA HIS A 63 -1.68 -17.01 -5.40
C HIS A 63 -2.93 -16.88 -6.30
N GLY A 64 -2.78 -16.51 -7.58
CA GLY A 64 -3.85 -16.48 -8.56
C GLY A 64 -4.77 -15.26 -8.52
N PHE A 65 -4.39 -14.19 -7.82
CA PHE A 65 -5.16 -12.94 -7.80
C PHE A 65 -4.98 -12.15 -9.11
N ASP A 66 -6.06 -11.59 -9.66
CA ASP A 66 -5.96 -10.58 -10.71
C ASP A 66 -5.59 -9.23 -10.08
N CYS A 67 -4.43 -8.70 -10.44
CA CYS A 67 -3.88 -7.49 -9.82
C CYS A 67 -3.81 -6.33 -10.80
N THR A 68 -4.21 -5.14 -10.34
CA THR A 68 -4.02 -3.87 -11.04
C THR A 68 -3.22 -2.92 -10.15
N VAL A 69 -2.05 -2.47 -10.61
CA VAL A 69 -1.23 -1.50 -9.88
C VAL A 69 -1.38 -0.13 -10.52
N LEU A 70 -1.90 0.81 -9.75
CA LEU A 70 -2.07 2.21 -10.12
C LEU A 70 -0.91 3.03 -9.54
N TYR A 71 -0.37 3.93 -10.34
CA TYR A 71 0.80 4.74 -9.98
C TYR A 71 0.48 6.23 -10.03
N ALA A 72 1.22 7.02 -9.25
CA ALA A 72 1.32 8.44 -9.50
C ALA A 72 2.04 8.65 -10.83
N ILE A 73 1.38 9.31 -11.79
CA ILE A 73 1.84 9.48 -13.17
C ILE A 73 2.00 10.97 -13.47
N ASP A 74 3.15 11.32 -14.04
CA ASP A 74 3.35 12.63 -14.65
C ASP A 74 2.49 12.73 -15.94
N PRO A 75 1.48 13.61 -15.98
CA PRO A 75 0.58 13.70 -17.13
C PRO A 75 1.27 14.19 -18.41
N ALA A 76 2.42 14.85 -18.30
CA ALA A 76 3.17 15.37 -19.46
C ALA A 76 3.99 14.27 -20.15
N THR A 77 4.53 13.29 -19.40
CA THR A 77 5.45 12.27 -19.92
C THR A 77 4.85 10.87 -19.93
N GLY A 78 3.81 10.62 -19.11
CA GLY A 78 3.26 9.28 -18.88
C GLY A 78 4.17 8.39 -18.02
N GLU A 79 5.19 8.97 -17.40
CA GLU A 79 6.12 8.25 -16.52
C GLU A 79 5.58 8.10 -15.11
N ILE A 80 5.98 7.02 -14.43
CA ILE A 80 5.76 6.86 -13.00
C ILE A 80 6.56 7.93 -12.28
N SER A 81 5.85 8.82 -11.60
CA SER A 81 6.42 9.95 -10.88
C SER A 81 5.80 10.08 -9.50
N PRO A 82 6.37 9.47 -8.47
CA PRO A 82 5.85 9.58 -7.09
C PRO A 82 5.75 11.02 -6.59
N ASN A 83 6.50 11.96 -7.20
CA ASN A 83 6.43 13.39 -6.88
C ASN A 83 5.17 14.09 -7.44
N THR A 84 4.49 13.47 -8.41
CA THR A 84 3.18 13.94 -8.90
C THR A 84 2.13 13.60 -7.87
N SER A 85 1.75 14.57 -7.03
CA SER A 85 0.90 14.32 -5.86
C SER A 85 -0.58 14.29 -6.15
N ASP A 86 -1.00 14.72 -7.32
CA ASP A 86 -2.39 15.02 -7.70
C ASP A 86 -2.92 14.19 -8.87
N ASN A 87 -2.19 13.17 -9.29
CA ASN A 87 -2.63 12.33 -10.41
C ASN A 87 -2.28 10.86 -10.24
N ILE A 88 -3.29 10.03 -9.98
CA ILE A 88 -3.23 8.56 -10.01
C ILE A 88 -4.34 8.09 -10.96
N PRO A 89 -4.06 7.92 -12.26
CA PRO A 89 -5.06 7.46 -13.22
C PRO A 89 -5.47 6.01 -12.97
N GLY A 90 -6.71 5.64 -13.38
CA GLY A 90 -7.23 4.29 -13.30
C GLY A 90 -7.92 3.94 -11.97
N LEU A 91 -8.14 4.91 -11.06
CA LEU A 91 -8.83 4.67 -9.78
C LEU A 91 -10.25 4.12 -9.96
N GLU A 92 -10.88 4.27 -11.12
CA GLU A 92 -12.13 3.60 -11.46
C GLU A 92 -12.08 2.07 -11.40
N ALA A 93 -10.88 1.46 -11.45
CA ALA A 93 -10.69 0.03 -11.20
C ALA A 93 -11.18 -0.39 -9.80
N LEU A 94 -11.21 0.53 -8.84
CA LEU A 94 -11.75 0.30 -7.50
C LEU A 94 -13.24 -0.06 -7.51
N ARG A 95 -14.01 0.33 -8.52
CA ARG A 95 -15.44 0.00 -8.62
C ARG A 95 -15.71 -1.50 -8.59
N THR A 96 -14.78 -2.28 -9.13
CA THR A 96 -14.90 -3.74 -9.25
C THR A 96 -13.85 -4.51 -8.45
N ALA A 97 -13.01 -3.84 -7.67
CA ALA A 97 -12.01 -4.48 -6.83
C ALA A 97 -12.64 -5.20 -5.64
N ASP A 98 -12.14 -6.38 -5.30
CA ASP A 98 -12.47 -7.09 -4.05
C ASP A 98 -11.63 -6.57 -2.88
N LEU A 99 -10.41 -6.08 -3.16
CA LEU A 99 -9.45 -5.57 -2.17
C LEU A 99 -8.72 -4.34 -2.70
N MET A 100 -8.57 -3.31 -1.86
CA MET A 100 -7.64 -2.20 -2.07
C MET A 100 -6.41 -2.37 -1.19
N VAL A 101 -5.22 -2.37 -1.80
CA VAL A 101 -3.93 -2.21 -1.12
C VAL A 101 -3.44 -0.80 -1.39
N ILE A 102 -3.08 -0.05 -0.35
CA ILE A 102 -2.72 1.37 -0.52
C ILE A 102 -1.39 1.69 0.18
N ALA A 103 -0.49 2.34 -0.58
CA ALA A 103 0.78 2.89 -0.11
C ALA A 103 0.97 4.27 -0.75
N THR A 104 0.30 5.26 -0.20
CA THR A 104 0.34 6.66 -0.68
C THR A 104 0.77 7.59 0.44
N ARG A 105 1.34 8.75 0.08
CA ARG A 105 1.85 9.74 1.03
C ARG A 105 1.46 11.15 0.59
N PHE A 106 0.70 11.86 1.42
CA PHE A 106 0.32 13.27 1.23
C PHE A 106 -0.29 13.60 -0.15
N ARG A 107 -1.06 12.67 -0.73
CA ARG A 107 -1.68 12.91 -2.04
C ARG A 107 -2.71 14.04 -1.98
N LYS A 108 -2.75 14.83 -3.05
CA LYS A 108 -3.66 15.96 -3.28
C LYS A 108 -4.57 15.65 -4.46
N LEU A 109 -5.11 14.43 -4.50
CA LEU A 109 -5.91 13.97 -5.63
C LEU A 109 -7.11 14.89 -5.87
N PRO A 110 -7.47 15.18 -7.14
CA PRO A 110 -8.68 15.92 -7.46
C PRO A 110 -9.93 15.15 -7.03
N ASP A 111 -11.02 15.87 -6.78
CA ASP A 111 -12.28 15.31 -6.27
C ASP A 111 -12.80 14.14 -7.13
N ALA A 112 -12.62 14.18 -8.44
CA ALA A 112 -13.01 13.08 -9.33
C ALA A 112 -12.27 11.76 -9.01
N GLN A 113 -10.99 11.84 -8.66
CA GLN A 113 -10.19 10.68 -8.27
C GLN A 113 -10.47 10.27 -6.82
N MET A 114 -10.64 11.23 -5.91
CA MET A 114 -11.02 10.94 -4.52
C MET A 114 -12.39 10.29 -4.40
N LYS A 115 -13.33 10.60 -5.30
CA LYS A 115 -14.64 9.96 -5.36
C LYS A 115 -14.57 8.44 -5.48
N GLU A 116 -13.66 7.92 -6.29
CA GLU A 116 -13.51 6.47 -6.47
C GLU A 116 -13.04 5.78 -5.17
N ILE A 117 -12.17 6.45 -4.41
CA ILE A 117 -11.69 5.98 -3.10
C ILE A 117 -12.82 6.08 -2.06
N ASP A 118 -13.55 7.19 -2.03
CA ASP A 118 -14.68 7.41 -1.11
C ASP A 118 -15.79 6.38 -1.34
N ASP A 119 -16.21 6.17 -2.60
CA ASP A 119 -17.22 5.16 -2.96
C ASP A 119 -16.75 3.74 -2.57
N TYR A 120 -15.46 3.43 -2.77
CA TYR A 120 -14.88 2.17 -2.32
C TYR A 120 -15.00 2.00 -0.81
N LEU A 121 -14.60 3.00 -0.03
CA LEU A 121 -14.65 2.96 1.42
C LEU A 121 -16.08 2.88 1.95
N LYS A 122 -17.01 3.62 1.37
CA LYS A 122 -18.44 3.58 1.72
C LYS A 122 -19.08 2.21 1.46
N SER A 123 -18.54 1.44 0.54
CA SER A 123 -19.02 0.06 0.29
C SER A 123 -18.60 -0.96 1.35
N GLY A 124 -17.73 -0.61 2.29
CA GLY A 124 -17.22 -1.51 3.34
C GLY A 124 -16.30 -2.61 2.82
N ARG A 125 -15.75 -2.47 1.61
CA ARG A 125 -14.79 -3.43 1.08
C ARG A 125 -13.43 -3.31 1.80
N PRO A 126 -12.63 -4.41 1.87
CA PRO A 126 -11.45 -4.47 2.72
C PRO A 126 -10.30 -3.59 2.22
N VAL A 127 -9.46 -3.16 3.18
CA VAL A 127 -8.27 -2.32 2.91
C VAL A 127 -7.04 -2.93 3.56
N VAL A 128 -5.92 -2.91 2.84
CA VAL A 128 -4.58 -3.19 3.36
C VAL A 128 -3.74 -1.92 3.20
N GLY A 129 -3.37 -1.30 4.31
CA GLY A 129 -2.59 -0.06 4.35
C GLY A 129 -1.12 -0.31 4.71
N LEU A 130 -0.20 0.21 3.88
CA LEU A 130 1.23 0.06 4.06
C LEU A 130 1.90 1.40 4.36
N ARG A 131 2.84 1.40 5.29
CA ARG A 131 3.76 2.48 5.64
C ARG A 131 3.09 3.85 5.68
N THR A 132 3.27 4.64 4.64
CA THR A 132 2.80 6.01 4.51
C THR A 132 1.30 6.15 4.30
N ALA A 133 0.57 5.05 4.10
CA ALA A 133 -0.89 5.08 4.06
C ALA A 133 -1.51 5.71 5.33
N THR A 134 -0.81 5.68 6.47
CA THR A 134 -1.22 6.37 7.71
C THR A 134 -1.35 7.90 7.54
N HIS A 135 -0.71 8.47 6.51
CA HIS A 135 -0.82 9.88 6.10
C HIS A 135 -1.00 10.01 4.57
N ALA A 136 -1.87 9.14 4.03
CA ALA A 136 -2.11 8.99 2.60
C ALA A 136 -2.43 10.30 1.87
N PHE A 137 -3.26 11.14 2.50
CA PHE A 137 -3.86 12.31 1.85
C PHE A 137 -3.54 13.61 2.59
N ASN A 138 -3.34 14.67 1.81
CA ASN A 138 -3.21 16.06 2.28
C ASN A 138 -3.96 16.96 1.29
N LEU A 139 -5.28 16.79 1.27
CA LEU A 139 -6.18 17.43 0.33
C LEU A 139 -6.36 18.92 0.65
N PRO A 140 -6.55 19.79 -0.35
CA PRO A 140 -6.82 21.20 -0.12
C PRO A 140 -8.15 21.40 0.60
N ALA A 141 -8.29 22.52 1.32
CA ALA A 141 -9.44 22.78 2.18
C ALA A 141 -10.78 22.86 1.41
N GLU A 142 -10.74 23.27 0.14
CA GLU A 142 -11.86 23.35 -0.77
C GLU A 142 -12.33 22.00 -1.33
N SER A 143 -11.53 20.94 -1.21
CA SER A 143 -11.94 19.61 -1.65
C SER A 143 -13.12 19.08 -0.84
N ALA A 144 -14.12 18.52 -1.51
CA ALA A 144 -15.24 17.82 -0.87
C ALA A 144 -14.78 16.66 0.01
N TYR A 145 -13.57 16.17 -0.20
CA TYR A 145 -12.94 15.03 0.48
C TYR A 145 -11.86 15.45 1.48
N HIS A 146 -11.74 16.76 1.80
CA HIS A 146 -10.73 17.27 2.75
C HIS A 146 -10.70 16.51 4.07
N HIS A 147 -11.84 15.97 4.51
CA HIS A 147 -11.97 15.18 5.74
C HIS A 147 -11.11 13.90 5.77
N TYR A 148 -10.59 13.41 4.63
CA TYR A 148 -9.62 12.31 4.57
C TYR A 148 -8.18 12.74 4.85
N SER A 149 -7.89 14.05 4.91
CA SER A 149 -6.53 14.56 5.15
C SER A 149 -5.98 14.13 6.52
N TRP A 150 -4.71 13.78 6.56
CA TRP A 150 -4.03 13.08 7.67
C TRP A 150 -4.06 13.81 9.02
N ASN A 151 -4.04 15.13 9.03
CA ASN A 151 -3.93 15.95 10.25
C ASN A 151 -5.15 16.84 10.50
N GLN A 152 -6.22 16.69 9.72
CA GLN A 152 -7.41 17.51 9.88
C GLN A 152 -8.12 17.19 11.22
N GLN A 153 -8.78 18.19 11.82
CA GLN A 153 -9.41 18.09 13.14
C GLN A 153 -10.95 18.22 13.10
N ALA A 154 -11.53 18.30 11.90
CA ALA A 154 -12.99 18.39 11.77
C ALA A 154 -13.69 17.15 12.34
N ALA A 155 -14.86 17.35 12.95
CA ALA A 155 -15.59 16.29 13.65
C ALA A 155 -15.98 15.11 12.77
N ARG A 156 -16.15 15.32 11.44
CA ARG A 156 -16.54 14.26 10.50
C ARG A 156 -15.56 13.09 10.47
N MET A 157 -14.24 13.34 10.39
CA MET A 157 -13.20 12.32 10.39
C MET A 157 -11.92 12.85 11.03
N PRO A 158 -11.87 13.06 12.35
CA PRO A 158 -10.70 13.64 13.01
C PRO A 158 -9.46 12.80 12.73
N GLN A 159 -8.38 13.47 12.25
CA GLN A 159 -7.12 12.86 11.82
C GLN A 159 -7.28 11.91 10.59
N GLY A 160 -8.34 12.12 9.83
CA GLY A 160 -8.53 11.63 8.48
C GLY A 160 -8.50 10.11 8.27
N PHE A 161 -8.12 9.73 7.06
CA PHE A 161 -8.07 8.36 6.59
C PHE A 161 -7.24 7.44 7.50
N GLY A 162 -6.04 7.89 7.88
CA GLY A 162 -5.14 7.09 8.73
C GLY A 162 -5.81 6.70 10.04
N ARG A 163 -6.32 7.66 10.81
CA ARG A 163 -6.92 7.39 12.12
C ARG A 163 -8.25 6.65 12.01
N GLN A 164 -9.13 7.06 11.11
CA GLN A 164 -10.50 6.57 11.05
C GLN A 164 -10.62 5.23 10.31
N VAL A 165 -9.91 5.07 9.21
CA VAL A 165 -9.92 3.83 8.44
C VAL A 165 -8.84 2.87 8.91
N LEU A 166 -7.58 3.30 8.97
CA LEU A 166 -6.45 2.43 9.25
C LEU A 166 -6.19 2.18 10.74
N GLY A 167 -6.69 3.04 11.63
CA GLY A 167 -6.51 2.92 13.09
C GLY A 167 -5.51 3.89 13.70
N GLU A 168 -4.54 4.35 12.95
CA GLU A 168 -3.65 5.44 13.38
C GLU A 168 -3.21 6.31 12.20
N THR A 169 -3.08 7.61 12.44
CA THR A 169 -2.40 8.53 11.54
C THR A 169 -0.93 8.62 11.89
N TRP A 170 -0.10 9.06 10.95
CA TRP A 170 1.31 9.28 11.23
C TRP A 170 1.51 10.31 12.35
N VAL A 171 2.38 9.99 13.30
CA VAL A 171 2.71 10.82 14.45
C VAL A 171 4.14 11.35 14.35
N ALA A 172 5.10 10.43 14.29
CA ALA A 172 6.53 10.73 14.20
C ALA A 172 7.33 9.47 13.86
N HIS A 173 8.59 9.64 13.52
CA HIS A 173 9.58 8.57 13.58
C HIS A 173 9.87 8.21 15.04
N HIS A 174 9.77 6.94 15.40
CA HIS A 174 10.14 6.42 16.72
C HIS A 174 11.58 5.90 16.73
N GLY A 175 11.94 5.16 15.70
CA GLY A 175 13.32 4.83 15.38
C GLY A 175 14.06 6.01 14.74
N ALA A 176 15.40 5.97 14.73
CA ALA A 176 16.21 6.95 14.02
C ALA A 176 16.21 6.61 12.52
N HIS A 177 15.47 7.43 11.75
CA HIS A 177 15.30 7.27 10.32
C HIS A 177 16.64 7.15 9.58
N GLY A 178 16.78 6.09 8.75
CA GLY A 178 18.00 5.81 7.99
C GLY A 178 19.20 5.32 8.82
N LYS A 179 18.99 5.00 10.12
CA LYS A 179 20.03 4.50 11.03
C LYS A 179 19.61 3.27 11.82
N GLU A 180 18.35 3.18 12.18
CA GLU A 180 17.77 2.11 12.99
C GLU A 180 16.71 1.37 12.16
N SER A 181 16.86 0.07 12.07
CA SER A 181 15.91 -0.80 11.36
C SER A 181 14.86 -1.39 12.30
N THR A 182 13.91 -2.10 11.73
CA THR A 182 12.78 -2.70 12.45
C THR A 182 12.83 -4.22 12.37
N ARG A 183 12.75 -4.89 13.52
CA ARG A 183 12.47 -6.34 13.64
C ARG A 183 11.08 -6.53 14.19
N GLY A 184 10.27 -7.38 13.54
CA GLY A 184 8.93 -7.72 14.00
C GLY A 184 8.96 -8.79 15.08
N ILE A 185 8.25 -8.55 16.17
CA ILE A 185 8.02 -9.48 17.29
C ILE A 185 6.51 -9.74 17.34
N VAL A 186 6.11 -11.00 17.38
CA VAL A 186 4.68 -11.36 17.50
C VAL A 186 4.13 -10.79 18.81
N ALA A 187 3.03 -10.08 18.74
CA ALA A 187 2.43 -9.48 19.92
C ALA A 187 1.90 -10.57 20.89
N PRO A 188 2.00 -10.36 22.22
CA PRO A 188 1.46 -11.29 23.19
C PRO A 188 -0.02 -11.64 22.91
N GLY A 189 -0.32 -12.93 22.80
CA GLY A 189 -1.66 -13.42 22.50
C GLY A 189 -2.06 -13.48 21.03
N ALA A 190 -1.25 -12.88 20.10
CA ALA A 190 -1.61 -12.83 18.69
C ALA A 190 -1.14 -14.05 17.86
N SER A 191 -0.35 -14.95 18.40
CA SER A 191 0.29 -16.06 17.66
C SER A 191 -0.71 -16.98 16.92
N GLY A 192 -1.95 -17.05 17.37
CA GLY A 192 -3.02 -17.82 16.72
C GLY A 192 -3.73 -17.09 15.58
N HIS A 193 -3.43 -15.81 15.35
CA HIS A 193 -4.11 -15.04 14.31
C HIS A 193 -3.73 -15.52 12.90
N PRO A 194 -4.69 -15.71 11.97
CA PRO A 194 -4.42 -16.27 10.63
C PRO A 194 -3.34 -15.55 9.85
N ILE A 195 -3.24 -14.23 9.97
CA ILE A 195 -2.21 -13.42 9.30
C ILE A 195 -0.80 -13.85 9.70
N LEU A 196 -0.62 -14.39 10.92
CA LEU A 196 0.69 -14.77 11.44
C LEU A 196 1.08 -16.24 11.14
N ARG A 197 0.27 -16.97 10.39
CA ARG A 197 0.63 -18.35 9.99
C ARG A 197 1.94 -18.39 9.23
N GLY A 198 2.89 -19.19 9.69
CA GLY A 198 4.23 -19.34 9.13
C GLY A 198 5.15 -18.14 9.36
N ILE A 199 4.85 -17.32 10.38
CA ILE A 199 5.67 -16.18 10.81
C ILE A 199 6.07 -16.39 12.26
N ALA A 200 7.36 -16.33 12.52
CA ALA A 200 7.96 -16.35 13.86
C ALA A 200 8.59 -14.99 14.21
N ASP A 201 8.97 -14.83 15.45
CA ASP A 201 9.71 -13.67 15.92
C ASP A 201 10.99 -13.48 15.11
N GLY A 202 11.17 -12.28 14.56
CA GLY A 202 12.32 -11.90 13.75
C GLY A 202 12.23 -12.22 12.25
N ASP A 203 11.25 -12.98 11.79
CA ASP A 203 11.02 -13.23 10.36
C ASP A 203 10.65 -11.95 9.60
N ILE A 204 9.90 -11.08 10.26
CA ILE A 204 9.59 -9.75 9.74
C ILE A 204 10.76 -8.85 10.06
N TRP A 205 11.35 -8.30 9.01
CA TRP A 205 12.42 -7.32 9.13
C TRP A 205 12.37 -6.34 7.98
N GLY A 206 12.85 -5.13 8.20
CA GLY A 206 13.05 -4.13 7.15
C GLY A 206 13.98 -3.02 7.62
N PRO A 207 14.71 -2.37 6.68
CA PRO A 207 15.61 -1.27 7.00
C PRO A 207 14.87 0.02 7.34
N THR A 208 13.53 0.05 7.22
CA THR A 208 12.75 1.21 7.66
C THR A 208 12.64 1.26 9.18
N ASP A 209 12.57 2.46 9.72
CA ASP A 209 12.42 2.71 11.14
C ASP A 209 10.98 2.48 11.63
N VAL A 210 10.85 2.22 12.92
CA VAL A 210 9.54 2.13 13.60
C VAL A 210 8.87 3.50 13.64
N TYR A 211 7.58 3.57 13.32
CA TYR A 211 6.77 4.78 13.54
C TYR A 211 6.23 4.84 14.97
N THR A 212 6.12 6.04 15.50
CA THR A 212 5.37 6.28 16.74
C THR A 212 3.90 6.00 16.52
N VAL A 213 3.32 5.22 17.42
CA VAL A 213 1.89 4.92 17.51
C VAL A 213 1.39 5.38 18.87
N ARG A 214 0.26 6.08 18.91
CA ARG A 214 -0.37 6.46 20.19
C ARG A 214 -0.97 5.24 20.85
N LEU A 215 -0.56 4.99 22.10
CA LEU A 215 -1.02 3.85 22.89
C LEU A 215 -2.07 4.28 23.92
N PRO A 216 -3.12 3.47 24.16
CA PRO A 216 -3.47 2.30 23.36
C PRO A 216 -3.95 2.66 21.97
N LEU A 217 -3.87 1.72 21.01
CA LEU A 217 -4.56 1.85 19.73
C LEU A 217 -6.08 2.03 19.96
N PRO A 218 -6.83 2.62 19.00
CA PRO A 218 -8.28 2.76 19.12
C PRO A 218 -8.97 1.42 19.43
N GLU A 219 -10.10 1.51 20.11
CA GLU A 219 -10.97 0.38 20.33
C GLU A 219 -11.27 -0.38 19.03
N GLY A 220 -11.26 -1.71 19.11
CA GLY A 220 -11.44 -2.60 17.97
C GLY A 220 -10.21 -2.80 17.10
N CYS A 221 -9.05 -2.22 17.46
CA CYS A 221 -7.77 -2.62 16.90
C CYS A 221 -7.19 -3.81 17.64
N GLU A 222 -6.68 -4.79 16.90
CA GLU A 222 -5.93 -5.93 17.42
C GLU A 222 -4.49 -5.85 16.95
N THR A 223 -3.54 -5.67 17.88
CA THR A 223 -2.11 -5.64 17.57
C THR A 223 -1.60 -7.04 17.25
N LEU A 224 -0.98 -7.22 16.10
CA LEU A 224 -0.43 -8.50 15.66
C LEU A 224 1.09 -8.56 15.80
N VAL A 225 1.79 -7.46 15.48
CA VAL A 225 3.26 -7.41 15.47
C VAL A 225 3.71 -6.13 16.15
N LEU A 226 4.68 -6.27 17.03
CA LEU A 226 5.41 -5.17 17.68
C LEU A 226 6.74 -4.94 16.94
N GLY A 227 7.15 -3.69 16.81
CA GLY A 227 8.40 -3.29 16.18
C GLY A 227 9.51 -3.13 17.19
N GLN A 228 10.47 -4.03 17.18
CA GLN A 228 11.71 -3.88 17.91
C GLN A 228 12.68 -3.01 17.12
N VAL A 229 13.07 -1.89 17.70
CA VAL A 229 14.06 -0.96 17.11
C VAL A 229 15.45 -1.56 17.27
N LEU A 230 16.17 -1.73 16.15
CA LEU A 230 17.53 -2.25 16.13
C LEU A 230 18.57 -1.11 16.07
N THR A 231 19.77 -1.37 16.56
CA THR A 231 20.86 -0.35 16.61
C THR A 231 21.50 -0.07 15.25
N GLY A 232 21.10 -0.79 14.20
CA GLY A 232 21.66 -0.65 12.84
C GLY A 232 20.71 -1.14 11.77
N MET A 233 21.22 -1.22 10.54
CA MET A 233 20.46 -1.45 9.31
C MET A 233 20.52 -2.89 8.81
N GLU A 234 20.96 -3.83 9.64
CA GLU A 234 21.08 -5.24 9.30
C GLU A 234 20.21 -6.10 10.23
N PRO A 235 19.64 -7.23 9.74
CA PRO A 235 18.75 -8.09 10.54
C PRO A 235 19.37 -8.62 11.83
N GLY A 236 20.69 -8.84 11.84
CA GLY A 236 21.44 -9.39 12.96
C GLY A 236 21.85 -8.36 14.02
N THR A 237 21.58 -7.07 13.85
CA THR A 237 21.98 -6.07 14.83
C THR A 237 21.17 -6.18 16.13
N PRO A 238 21.78 -5.87 17.30
CA PRO A 238 21.09 -5.95 18.57
C PRO A 238 19.98 -4.92 18.69
N PRO A 239 18.97 -5.14 19.54
CA PRO A 239 17.93 -4.15 19.82
C PRO A 239 18.53 -2.93 20.58
N VAL A 240 17.94 -1.77 20.35
CA VAL A 240 18.21 -0.58 21.16
C VAL A 240 17.68 -0.81 22.57
N ALA A 241 18.49 -0.53 23.58
CA ALA A 241 18.08 -0.65 24.98
C ALA A 241 17.19 0.52 25.42
N GLY A 242 16.29 0.25 26.39
CA GLY A 242 15.47 1.25 27.06
C GLY A 242 14.26 1.73 26.27
N ALA A 243 13.86 2.98 26.43
CA ALA A 243 12.55 3.54 26.09
C ALA A 243 12.08 3.34 24.64
N LYS A 244 12.97 3.08 23.68
CA LYS A 244 12.56 2.80 22.29
C LYS A 244 11.93 1.42 22.12
N ASN A 245 12.21 0.49 23.05
CA ASN A 245 11.66 -0.86 23.04
C ASN A 245 10.84 -1.19 24.30
N GLU A 246 10.62 -0.21 25.17
CA GLU A 246 9.91 -0.37 26.46
C GLU A 246 8.85 0.72 26.67
N PRO A 247 7.64 0.60 26.13
CA PRO A 247 7.12 -0.50 25.30
C PRO A 247 7.52 -0.40 23.82
N MET A 248 7.60 -1.55 23.15
CA MET A 248 7.68 -1.59 21.69
C MET A 248 6.40 -1.05 21.05
N MET A 249 6.52 -0.33 19.93
CA MET A 249 5.39 0.19 19.18
C MET A 249 4.72 -0.89 18.33
N PRO A 250 3.39 -0.92 18.18
CA PRO A 250 2.72 -1.71 17.16
C PRO A 250 3.21 -1.32 15.75
N ILE A 251 3.56 -2.32 14.94
CA ILE A 251 3.91 -2.13 13.52
C ILE A 251 2.96 -2.84 12.58
N ALA A 252 2.11 -3.74 13.09
CA ALA A 252 1.02 -4.34 12.32
C ALA A 252 -0.17 -4.62 13.23
N TRP A 253 -1.37 -4.29 12.73
CA TRP A 253 -2.64 -4.49 13.44
C TRP A 253 -3.80 -4.67 12.48
N THR A 254 -4.90 -5.21 12.99
CA THR A 254 -6.18 -5.30 12.29
C THR A 254 -7.23 -4.45 12.98
N LYS A 255 -8.24 -4.05 12.25
CA LYS A 255 -9.48 -3.45 12.75
C LYS A 255 -10.63 -3.62 11.75
N HIS A 256 -11.80 -3.11 12.12
CA HIS A 256 -12.88 -2.86 11.19
C HIS A 256 -13.15 -1.35 11.10
N TYR A 257 -13.53 -0.89 9.92
CA TYR A 257 -13.93 0.49 9.66
C TYR A 257 -15.34 0.56 9.09
N ALA A 258 -15.97 1.71 9.21
CA ALA A 258 -17.17 2.08 8.47
C ALA A 258 -17.10 3.57 8.15
N VAL A 259 -17.56 3.97 6.98
CA VAL A 259 -17.66 5.37 6.57
C VAL A 259 -19.13 5.73 6.46
N GLU A 260 -19.52 6.81 7.12
CA GLU A 260 -20.89 7.38 7.08
C GLU A 260 -22.02 6.36 7.36
N GLY A 261 -21.79 5.43 8.30
CA GLY A 261 -22.80 4.41 8.64
C GLY A 261 -22.94 3.28 7.61
N GLY A 262 -22.05 3.22 6.62
CA GLY A 262 -21.98 2.12 5.66
C GLY A 262 -21.58 0.77 6.28
N PRO A 263 -21.49 -0.28 5.46
CA PRO A 263 -21.06 -1.60 5.90
C PRO A 263 -19.66 -1.57 6.53
N ARG A 264 -19.42 -2.49 7.46
CA ARG A 264 -18.11 -2.64 8.11
C ARG A 264 -17.15 -3.42 7.21
N GLY A 265 -16.00 -2.82 6.90
CA GLY A 265 -14.90 -3.43 6.16
C GLY A 265 -13.76 -3.88 7.06
N ARG A 266 -13.06 -4.95 6.69
CA ARG A 266 -11.83 -5.39 7.34
C ARG A 266 -10.67 -4.50 6.93
N VAL A 267 -9.79 -4.20 7.88
CA VAL A 267 -8.56 -3.44 7.63
C VAL A 267 -7.37 -4.15 8.25
N PHE A 268 -6.31 -4.30 7.48
CA PHE A 268 -4.99 -4.57 8.00
C PHE A 268 -4.10 -3.35 7.74
N THR A 269 -3.33 -2.98 8.73
CA THR A 269 -2.38 -1.86 8.63
C THR A 269 -1.01 -2.30 9.09
N THR A 270 0.02 -1.92 8.35
CA THR A 270 1.41 -2.04 8.80
C THR A 270 2.17 -0.74 8.57
N THR A 271 3.03 -0.38 9.53
CA THR A 271 3.96 0.74 9.39
C THR A 271 5.25 0.36 8.66
N MET A 272 5.31 -0.85 8.11
CA MET A 272 6.31 -1.32 7.16
C MET A 272 5.75 -1.33 5.74
N GLY A 273 6.56 -1.58 4.72
CA GLY A 273 6.11 -1.70 3.33
C GLY A 273 6.86 -0.83 2.33
N SER A 274 8.04 -0.33 2.68
CA SER A 274 9.02 0.15 1.71
C SER A 274 9.42 -0.98 0.76
N SER A 275 9.89 -0.66 -0.45
CA SER A 275 10.41 -1.69 -1.37
C SER A 275 11.49 -2.54 -0.72
N SER A 276 12.38 -1.93 0.05
CA SER A 276 13.46 -2.61 0.77
C SER A 276 12.97 -3.51 1.91
N ASP A 277 11.82 -3.23 2.53
CA ASP A 277 11.22 -4.12 3.54
C ASP A 277 10.72 -5.43 2.90
N LEU A 278 10.35 -5.40 1.61
CA LEU A 278 9.92 -6.60 0.88
C LEU A 278 11.09 -7.54 0.51
N ALA A 279 12.34 -7.17 0.79
CA ALA A 279 13.45 -8.10 0.69
C ALA A 279 13.32 -9.28 1.67
N ALA A 280 12.72 -9.06 2.85
CA ALA A 280 12.50 -10.10 3.85
C ALA A 280 11.27 -10.97 3.51
N ALA A 281 11.44 -12.29 3.51
CA ALA A 281 10.35 -13.23 3.21
C ALA A 281 9.22 -13.14 4.23
N GLY A 282 9.52 -12.90 5.52
CA GLY A 282 8.53 -12.74 6.58
C GLY A 282 7.64 -11.51 6.34
N THR A 283 8.21 -10.40 5.87
CA THR A 283 7.43 -9.20 5.52
C THR A 283 6.51 -9.48 4.31
N ARG A 284 7.00 -10.16 3.27
CA ARG A 284 6.16 -10.58 2.14
C ARG A 284 5.03 -11.52 2.59
N ARG A 285 5.33 -12.48 3.47
CA ARG A 285 4.33 -13.41 4.03
C ARG A 285 3.25 -12.67 4.82
N LEU A 286 3.64 -11.71 5.65
CA LEU A 286 2.71 -10.87 6.39
C LEU A 286 1.72 -10.17 5.45
N LEU A 287 2.21 -9.58 4.36
CA LEU A 287 1.37 -8.86 3.38
C LEU A 287 0.47 -9.80 2.57
N VAL A 288 0.97 -10.95 2.13
CA VAL A 288 0.17 -11.95 1.41
C VAL A 288 -0.94 -12.50 2.33
N ASN A 289 -0.60 -12.89 3.55
CA ASN A 289 -1.58 -13.38 4.52
C ASN A 289 -2.62 -12.30 4.87
N ALA A 290 -2.21 -11.04 4.97
CA ALA A 290 -3.10 -9.92 5.20
C ALA A 290 -4.12 -9.74 4.06
N CYS A 291 -3.71 -9.92 2.81
CA CYS A 291 -4.62 -9.88 1.65
C CYS A 291 -5.66 -11.01 1.72
N TYR A 292 -5.25 -12.23 2.03
CA TYR A 292 -6.19 -13.34 2.24
C TYR A 292 -7.17 -13.07 3.37
N TRP A 293 -6.65 -12.65 4.54
CA TRP A 293 -7.48 -12.35 5.70
C TRP A 293 -8.49 -11.22 5.41
N ALA A 294 -8.03 -10.17 4.76
CA ALA A 294 -8.88 -9.04 4.39
C ALA A 294 -10.06 -9.49 3.52
N LEU A 295 -9.83 -10.44 2.60
CA LEU A 295 -10.83 -11.02 1.71
C LEU A 295 -11.73 -12.09 2.37
N GLY A 296 -11.53 -12.44 3.65
CA GLY A 296 -12.26 -13.51 4.30
C GLY A 296 -11.84 -14.92 3.82
N MET A 297 -10.59 -15.07 3.42
CA MET A 297 -10.04 -16.30 2.85
C MET A 297 -9.00 -16.92 3.79
N GLU A 298 -9.22 -16.88 5.11
CA GLU A 298 -8.28 -17.35 6.14
C GLU A 298 -7.90 -18.82 5.97
N ASP A 299 -8.82 -19.63 5.48
CA ASP A 299 -8.61 -21.08 5.28
C ASP A 299 -7.61 -21.35 4.14
N ALA A 300 -7.43 -20.41 3.22
CA ALA A 300 -6.44 -20.52 2.17
C ALA A 300 -5.02 -20.11 2.60
N ILE A 301 -4.85 -19.57 3.80
CA ILE A 301 -3.53 -19.19 4.32
C ILE A 301 -2.80 -20.45 4.79
N ALA A 302 -1.76 -20.87 4.07
CA ALA A 302 -0.88 -21.96 4.48
C ALA A 302 0.41 -21.40 5.11
N ALA A 303 0.93 -22.07 6.17
CA ALA A 303 2.19 -21.67 6.78
C ALA A 303 3.39 -21.69 5.82
N SER A 304 3.33 -22.55 4.80
CA SER A 304 4.34 -22.70 3.75
C SER A 304 3.95 -21.99 2.42
N SER A 305 3.02 -21.02 2.44
CA SER A 305 2.66 -20.26 1.25
C SER A 305 3.89 -19.71 0.53
N ASN A 306 3.95 -19.86 -0.79
CA ASN A 306 5.06 -19.33 -1.57
C ASN A 306 4.97 -17.81 -1.64
N VAL A 307 5.97 -17.14 -1.08
CA VAL A 307 6.11 -15.67 -1.08
C VAL A 307 7.41 -15.23 -1.77
N ASP A 308 8.00 -16.12 -2.57
CA ASP A 308 9.22 -15.82 -3.31
C ASP A 308 8.96 -14.70 -4.33
N VAL A 309 9.95 -13.85 -4.49
CA VAL A 309 9.94 -12.79 -5.48
C VAL A 309 9.69 -13.35 -6.89
N VAL A 310 9.07 -12.56 -7.73
CA VAL A 310 8.77 -12.91 -9.12
C VAL A 310 9.62 -12.03 -10.03
N GLY A 311 10.43 -12.67 -10.87
CA GLY A 311 11.41 -11.98 -11.69
C GLY A 311 12.57 -11.39 -10.89
N THR A 312 13.28 -10.46 -11.49
CA THR A 312 14.35 -9.73 -10.80
C THR A 312 13.75 -8.66 -9.90
N PHE A 313 14.13 -8.68 -8.62
CA PHE A 313 13.73 -7.68 -7.66
C PHE A 313 14.94 -7.17 -6.88
N THR A 314 15.38 -5.97 -7.22
CA THR A 314 16.48 -5.27 -6.55
C THR A 314 15.89 -3.97 -5.98
N PRO A 315 15.35 -4.02 -4.74
CA PRO A 315 14.66 -2.87 -4.18
C PRO A 315 15.63 -1.71 -3.94
N SER A 316 15.22 -0.53 -4.38
CA SER A 316 15.97 0.70 -4.12
C SER A 316 15.86 1.09 -2.65
N PRO A 317 16.90 1.69 -2.04
CA PRO A 317 16.80 2.29 -0.74
C PRO A 317 15.73 3.39 -0.72
N PHE A 318 15.01 3.51 0.39
CA PHE A 318 14.07 4.62 0.56
C PHE A 318 14.82 5.97 0.64
N ARG A 319 14.24 6.98 0.01
CA ARG A 319 14.81 8.33 -0.04
C ARG A 319 13.73 9.30 -0.52
N ASN A 320 13.58 10.41 0.16
CA ASN A 320 12.71 11.49 -0.30
C ASN A 320 13.04 11.92 -1.72
N ASN A 321 12.02 11.96 -2.58
CA ASN A 321 12.12 12.27 -4.00
C ASN A 321 13.05 11.32 -4.80
N GLY A 322 13.34 10.14 -4.24
CA GLY A 322 14.17 9.13 -4.88
C GLY A 322 13.30 8.15 -5.67
N TYR A 323 13.32 8.21 -7.00
CA TYR A 323 12.68 7.23 -7.89
C TYR A 323 13.45 7.12 -9.21
N VAL A 324 13.22 6.04 -9.95
CA VAL A 324 13.84 5.83 -11.26
C VAL A 324 13.02 6.60 -12.30
N LYS A 325 13.65 7.61 -12.92
CA LYS A 325 13.04 8.41 -13.99
C LYS A 325 12.97 7.63 -15.30
N GLY A 326 12.03 7.99 -16.17
CA GLY A 326 11.87 7.39 -17.48
C GLY A 326 11.12 6.06 -17.48
N VAL A 327 10.67 5.57 -16.33
CA VAL A 327 9.93 4.30 -16.20
C VAL A 327 8.44 4.54 -16.42
N LYS A 328 7.83 3.74 -17.29
CA LYS A 328 6.39 3.71 -17.52
C LYS A 328 5.78 2.41 -16.97
N PRO A 329 4.48 2.37 -16.66
CA PRO A 329 3.85 1.14 -16.17
C PRO A 329 4.05 -0.08 -17.09
N ALA A 330 4.11 0.14 -18.40
CA ALA A 330 4.38 -0.92 -19.39
C ALA A 330 5.76 -1.58 -19.23
N ASP A 331 6.76 -0.87 -18.73
CA ASP A 331 8.13 -1.36 -18.53
C ASP A 331 8.24 -2.33 -17.33
N LEU A 332 7.19 -2.40 -16.49
CA LEU A 332 7.14 -3.21 -15.28
C LEU A 332 6.43 -4.56 -15.46
N ARG A 333 6.05 -4.90 -16.70
CA ARG A 333 5.37 -6.16 -17.06
C ARG A 333 6.22 -7.40 -16.83
#